data_c539a0335652fcc4d64a22ef98965f7d
#
_entry.id   c539a0335652fcc4d64a22ef98965f7d
#
_cell.length_a   1.000
_cell.length_b   1.000
_cell.length_c   1.000
_cell.angle_alpha   90.00
_cell.angle_beta   90.00
_cell.angle_gamma   90.00
#
_symmetry.space_group_name_H-M   'P 1'
#
loop_
_entity.id
_entity.type
_entity.pdbx_description
1 polymer ?
#
loop_
_entity_poly.entity_id
_entity_poly.type
_entity_poly.pdbx_seq_one_letter_code
_entity_poly.pdbx_strand_id
1 'polypeptide(L)'
;VLLPGHSPGSMGVVTPDGDLFAGDLFVNYAVPSQPIYLSDAEAWQQSYERVLELRPRMIYPGHGEPFPGVDLDPIHPARYQYRWWVR
;
A
#
# COMPACT_ATOMS: atom_id res chain seq x y z
N VAL A 1 -1.31 -7.89 10.72
CA VAL A 1 -1.04 -6.52 11.14
C VAL A 1 -2.12 -5.59 10.57
N LEU A 2 -2.56 -4.65 11.37
CA LEU A 2 -3.53 -3.65 10.92
C LEU A 2 -2.85 -2.62 10.04
N LEU A 3 -3.46 -2.35 8.90
CA LEU A 3 -2.95 -1.38 7.93
C LEU A 3 -4.13 -0.53 7.42
N PRO A 4 -4.69 0.31 8.29
CA PRO A 4 -5.86 1.10 7.90
C PRO A 4 -5.52 2.18 6.88
N GLY A 5 -6.57 2.67 6.21
CA GLY A 5 -6.43 3.74 5.24
C GLY A 5 -7.40 3.56 4.09
N HIS A 6 -7.35 2.42 3.40
CA HIS A 6 -8.39 2.10 2.43
C HIS A 6 -9.70 1.88 3.16
N SER A 7 -9.65 1.16 4.27
CA SER A 7 -10.77 1.06 5.21
C SER A 7 -10.20 0.97 6.63
N PRO A 8 -11.02 1.25 7.64
CA PRO A 8 -10.54 1.17 9.04
C PRO A 8 -10.08 -0.23 9.44
N GLY A 9 -10.65 -1.26 8.85
CA GLY A 9 -10.33 -2.63 9.18
C GLY A 9 -9.32 -3.29 8.25
N SER A 10 -8.69 -2.54 7.37
CA SER A 10 -7.72 -3.11 6.44
C SER A 10 -6.57 -3.76 7.19
N MET A 11 -6.16 -4.93 6.73
CA MET A 11 -5.12 -5.72 7.37
C MET A 11 -4.15 -6.26 6.34
N GLY A 12 -2.94 -6.55 6.78
CA GLY A 12 -1.97 -7.27 5.99
C GLY A 12 -1.53 -8.53 6.69
N VAL A 13 -1.04 -9.50 5.93
CA VAL A 13 -0.51 -10.75 6.44
C VAL A 13 0.94 -10.87 6.01
N VAL A 14 1.83 -11.03 6.99
CA VAL A 14 3.26 -11.24 6.74
C VAL A 14 3.54 -12.72 6.87
N THR A 15 4.16 -13.30 5.84
CA THR A 15 4.50 -14.72 5.85
C THR A 15 5.88 -14.93 6.48
N PRO A 16 6.19 -16.19 6.88
CA PRO A 16 7.54 -16.48 7.40
C PRO A 16 8.65 -16.17 6.42
N ASP A 17 8.37 -16.19 5.11
CA ASP A 17 9.37 -15.86 4.08
C ASP A 17 9.56 -14.35 3.91
N GLY A 18 8.80 -13.55 4.63
CA GLY A 18 8.93 -12.10 4.53
C GLY A 18 8.07 -11.46 3.45
N ASP A 19 7.10 -12.18 2.93
CA ASP A 19 6.17 -11.62 1.95
C ASP A 19 4.99 -10.97 2.67
N LEU A 20 4.41 -9.94 2.05
CA LEU A 20 3.27 -9.24 2.60
C LEU A 20 2.08 -9.34 1.66
N PHE A 21 0.98 -9.87 2.17
CA PHE A 21 -0.30 -9.82 1.49
C PHE A 21 -1.02 -8.58 2.00
N ALA A 22 -1.02 -7.53 1.19
CA ALA A 22 -1.41 -6.20 1.64
C ALA A 22 -2.87 -5.86 1.35
N GLY A 23 -3.58 -6.72 0.60
CA GLY A 23 -4.95 -6.41 0.24
C GLY A 23 -5.05 -5.09 -0.48
N ASP A 24 -6.09 -4.34 -0.19
CA ASP A 24 -6.38 -3.10 -0.91
C ASP A 24 -5.56 -1.90 -0.44
N LEU A 25 -4.52 -2.14 0.37
CA LEU A 25 -3.61 -1.05 0.74
C LEU A 25 -2.85 -0.53 -0.47
N PHE A 26 -2.56 -1.42 -1.42
CA PHE A 26 -1.86 -1.07 -2.65
C PHE A 26 -2.57 -1.66 -3.85
N VAL A 27 -2.37 -1.03 -4.98
CA VAL A 27 -2.76 -1.57 -6.29
C VAL A 27 -1.55 -1.51 -7.21
N ASN A 28 -1.53 -2.36 -8.23
CA ASN A 28 -0.41 -2.39 -9.16
C ASN A 28 -0.94 -2.71 -10.56
N TYR A 29 -1.54 -1.71 -11.20
CA TYR A 29 -2.01 -1.88 -12.57
C TYR A 29 -0.90 -1.64 -13.58
N ALA A 30 -0.12 -0.59 -13.38
CA ALA A 30 1.04 -0.29 -14.21
C ALA A 30 2.27 -0.10 -13.33
N VAL A 31 2.10 0.60 -12.22
CA VAL A 31 3.13 0.78 -11.20
C VAL A 31 2.47 0.64 -9.83
N PRO A 32 3.23 0.23 -8.81
CA PRO A 32 2.69 0.19 -7.45
C PRO A 32 2.21 1.58 -7.03
N SER A 33 1.02 1.63 -6.46
CA SER A 33 0.43 2.91 -6.07
C SER A 33 -0.62 2.70 -4.98
N GLN A 34 -1.04 3.82 -4.38
CA GLN A 34 -2.13 3.77 -3.43
C GLN A 34 -3.45 3.55 -4.18
N PRO A 35 -4.47 2.99 -3.51
CA PRO A 35 -5.76 2.76 -4.16
C PRO A 35 -6.47 4.08 -4.45
N ILE A 36 -7.40 4.02 -5.39
CA ILE A 36 -8.17 5.21 -5.77
C ILE A 36 -8.99 5.74 -4.60
N TYR A 37 -9.60 4.83 -3.83
CA TYR A 37 -10.40 5.22 -2.68
C TYR A 37 -9.62 5.00 -1.40
N LEU A 38 -9.58 6.03 -0.55
CA LEU A 38 -9.06 5.94 0.80
C LEU A 38 -10.11 6.50 1.75
N SER A 39 -10.46 5.75 2.78
CA SER A 39 -11.35 6.28 3.80
C SER A 39 -10.64 7.29 4.69
N ASP A 40 -9.30 7.16 4.81
CA ASP A 40 -8.49 8.02 5.66
C ASP A 40 -7.07 8.07 5.08
N ALA A 41 -6.75 9.17 4.42
CA ALA A 41 -5.46 9.32 3.76
C ALA A 41 -4.30 9.38 4.75
N GLU A 42 -4.52 9.96 5.92
CA GLU A 42 -3.48 10.03 6.94
C GLU A 42 -3.18 8.65 7.50
N ALA A 43 -4.22 7.86 7.76
CA ALA A 43 -4.04 6.50 8.23
C ALA A 43 -3.33 5.66 7.17
N TRP A 44 -3.65 5.87 5.90
CA TRP A 44 -2.96 5.18 4.81
C TRP A 44 -1.47 5.51 4.81
N GLN A 45 -1.15 6.80 5.00
CA GLN A 45 0.25 7.23 5.05
C GLN A 45 1.01 6.52 6.15
N GLN A 46 0.40 6.41 7.33
CA GLN A 46 1.03 5.72 8.46
C GLN A 46 1.21 4.23 8.16
N SER A 47 0.22 3.62 7.53
CA SER A 47 0.31 2.21 7.15
C SER A 47 1.39 1.99 6.11
N TYR A 48 1.51 2.90 5.14
CA TYR A 48 2.56 2.85 4.15
C TYR A 48 3.94 2.88 4.80
N GLU A 49 4.14 3.79 5.76
CA GLU A 49 5.40 3.88 6.48
C GLU A 49 5.68 2.61 7.28
N ARG A 50 4.65 2.01 7.84
CA ARG A 50 4.80 0.76 8.56
C ARG A 50 5.27 -0.37 7.65
N VAL A 51 4.71 -0.41 6.44
CA VAL A 51 5.14 -1.42 5.46
C VAL A 51 6.59 -1.21 5.07
N LEU A 52 7.01 0.05 4.90
CA LEU A 52 8.42 0.32 4.61
C LEU A 52 9.33 -0.20 5.73
N GLU A 53 8.90 -0.07 6.98
CA GLU A 53 9.68 -0.59 8.10
C GLU A 53 9.73 -2.12 8.13
N LEU A 54 8.67 -2.76 7.69
CA LEU A 54 8.62 -4.22 7.65
C LEU A 54 9.55 -4.81 6.59
N ARG A 55 9.89 -4.04 5.57
CA ARG A 55 10.79 -4.44 4.47
C ARG A 55 10.39 -5.77 3.86
N PRO A 56 9.17 -5.89 3.36
CA PRO A 56 8.75 -7.16 2.77
C PRO A 56 9.55 -7.48 1.51
N ARG A 57 9.77 -8.77 1.28
CA ARG A 57 10.45 -9.23 0.07
C ARG A 57 9.56 -9.02 -1.15
N MET A 58 8.34 -9.51 -1.07
CA MET A 58 7.33 -9.34 -2.12
C MET A 58 6.06 -8.82 -1.50
N ILE A 59 5.32 -8.03 -2.26
CA ILE A 59 4.03 -7.51 -1.83
C ILE A 59 2.96 -8.00 -2.81
N TYR A 60 1.90 -8.56 -2.25
CA TYR A 60 0.76 -9.07 -3.01
C TYR A 60 -0.40 -8.10 -2.80
N PRO A 61 -0.66 -7.21 -3.77
CA PRO A 61 -1.73 -6.23 -3.63
C PRO A 61 -3.09 -6.86 -3.87
N GLY A 62 -4.15 -6.13 -3.51
CA GLY A 62 -5.50 -6.58 -3.77
C GLY A 62 -5.85 -6.60 -5.25
N HIS A 63 -5.24 -5.73 -6.04
CA HIS A 63 -5.45 -5.65 -7.48
C HIS A 63 -4.14 -5.47 -8.18
N GLY A 64 -3.94 -6.23 -9.26
CA GLY A 64 -2.74 -6.17 -10.06
C GLY A 64 -1.71 -7.19 -9.64
N GLU A 65 -0.54 -7.09 -10.25
CA GLU A 65 0.52 -8.08 -10.07
C GLU A 65 1.28 -7.87 -8.78
N PRO A 66 1.81 -8.94 -8.17
CA PRO A 66 2.74 -8.80 -7.06
C PRO A 66 3.98 -8.02 -7.50
N PHE A 67 4.63 -7.35 -6.54
CA PHE A 67 5.81 -6.57 -6.84
C PHE A 67 6.81 -6.67 -5.68
N PRO A 68 8.12 -6.48 -5.98
CA PRO A 68 9.13 -6.49 -4.93
C PRO A 68 8.94 -5.34 -3.94
N GLY A 69 9.21 -5.60 -2.67
CA GLY A 69 9.04 -4.56 -1.65
C GLY A 69 9.90 -3.33 -1.90
N VAL A 70 11.05 -3.49 -2.57
CA VAL A 70 11.92 -2.34 -2.89
C VAL A 70 11.24 -1.34 -3.82
N ASP A 71 10.21 -1.76 -4.55
CA ASP A 71 9.50 -0.87 -5.47
C ASP A 71 8.55 0.08 -4.73
N LEU A 72 8.41 -0.06 -3.41
CA LEU A 72 7.60 0.88 -2.64
C LEU A 72 8.22 2.27 -2.57
N ASP A 73 9.55 2.36 -2.63
CA ASP A 73 10.22 3.64 -2.49
C ASP A 73 9.72 4.69 -3.48
N PRO A 74 9.43 4.34 -4.75
CA PRO A 74 8.91 5.33 -5.68
C PRO A 74 7.48 5.77 -5.38
N ILE A 75 6.74 5.06 -4.53
CA ILE A 75 5.37 5.44 -4.21
C ILE A 75 5.44 6.66 -3.31
N HIS A 76 4.93 7.77 -3.81
CA HIS A 76 4.93 9.00 -3.06
C HIS A 76 3.48 9.41 -2.82
N PRO A 77 2.96 9.20 -1.62
CA PRO A 77 1.53 9.41 -1.36
C PRO A 77 1.03 10.78 -1.81
N ALA A 78 1.84 11.81 -1.60
CA ALA A 78 1.44 13.16 -1.97
C ALA A 78 1.16 13.30 -3.47
N ARG A 79 1.90 12.58 -4.31
CA ARG A 79 1.66 12.64 -5.74
C ARG A 79 0.27 12.14 -6.11
N TYR A 80 -0.13 11.04 -5.50
CA TYR A 80 -1.41 10.43 -5.81
C TYR A 80 -2.55 11.20 -5.21
N GLN A 81 -2.40 11.66 -3.99
CA GLN A 81 -3.40 12.50 -3.35
C GLN A 81 -3.62 13.77 -4.15
N TYR A 82 -2.56 14.40 -4.59
CA TYR A 82 -2.64 15.61 -5.37
C TYR A 82 -3.44 15.42 -6.65
N ARG A 83 -3.18 14.32 -7.34
CA ARG A 83 -3.88 14.01 -8.59
C ARG A 83 -5.37 13.87 -8.37
N TRP A 84 -5.78 13.37 -7.24
CA TRP A 84 -7.19 13.20 -6.95
C TRP A 84 -7.87 14.51 -6.60
N TRP A 85 -7.15 15.40 -5.97
CA TRP A 85 -7.69 16.68 -5.57
C TRP A 85 -7.82 17.66 -6.72
N VAL A 86 -7.04 17.48 -7.73
CA VAL A 86 -7.01 18.38 -8.87
C VAL A 86 -8.24 18.20 -9.76
N ARG A 87 -8.94 17.09 -9.64
CA ARG A 87 -10.13 16.82 -10.45
C ARG A 87 -11.21 17.87 -10.33
#